data_a7389a71ccf960434006ce7f76ef2f57
#
_entry.id   a7389a71ccf960434006ce7f76ef2f57
#
_cell.length_a   1.000
_cell.length_b   1.000
_cell.length_c   1.000
_cell.angle_alpha   90.00
_cell.angle_beta   90.00
_cell.angle_gamma   90.00
#
_symmetry.space_group_name_H-M   'P 1'
#
loop_
_entity.id
_entity.type
_entity.pdbx_description
1 polymer ?
#
loop_
_entity_poly.entity_id
_entity_poly.type
_entity_poly.pdbx_seq_one_letter_code
_entity_poly.pdbx_strand_id
1 'polypeptide(L)'
;MKIRKAVLLIHGFAGGTYDMESLAWRLEKCLTLDVYEFTLPGHGYRSSDMSNCREWIKCACEKVETLISYGYNDIYVVGHSMGGVIATYVATKYKEIKKVVLAAPAFKYIAEKENFSLKKTNNIINDYGLSEIWFRCLSKLPIHSLNEFVILVKKYQDTPKKVKVPILIFQGLKDDIVPVTSGEYVFNSVKSKEKGLVYLENSNHNIFNGPQQG
;
A
#
# COMPACT_ATOMS: atom_id res chain seq x y z
N MET A 1 -22.25 -3.34 -24.40
CA MET A 1 -20.92 -3.78 -23.90
C MET A 1 -20.94 -3.65 -22.38
N LYS A 2 -20.64 -4.71 -21.63
CA LYS A 2 -20.42 -4.59 -20.18
C LYS A 2 -19.17 -3.69 -19.94
N ILE A 3 -19.31 -2.63 -19.17
CA ILE A 3 -18.17 -1.80 -18.76
C ILE A 3 -17.31 -2.70 -17.86
N ARG A 4 -16.11 -3.07 -18.34
CA ARG A 4 -15.13 -3.82 -17.56
C ARG A 4 -14.42 -2.85 -16.63
N LYS A 5 -14.25 -3.23 -15.38
CA LYS A 5 -13.56 -2.46 -14.36
C LYS A 5 -12.28 -3.19 -13.97
N ALA A 6 -11.19 -2.49 -13.86
CA ALA A 6 -9.94 -3.05 -13.36
C ALA A 6 -9.74 -2.69 -11.89
N VAL A 7 -9.17 -3.61 -11.12
CA VAL A 7 -8.64 -3.35 -9.78
C VAL A 7 -7.15 -3.58 -9.80
N LEU A 8 -6.37 -2.55 -9.49
CA LEU A 8 -4.92 -2.62 -9.38
C LEU A 8 -4.51 -2.71 -7.90
N LEU A 9 -3.82 -3.77 -7.53
CA LEU A 9 -3.34 -4.01 -6.18
C LEU A 9 -1.86 -3.63 -6.05
N ILE A 10 -1.52 -2.81 -5.04
CA ILE A 10 -0.17 -2.31 -4.78
C ILE A 10 0.23 -2.70 -3.36
N HIS A 11 1.19 -3.62 -3.25
CA HIS A 11 1.68 -4.16 -1.98
C HIS A 11 2.52 -3.16 -1.17
N GLY A 12 2.83 -3.51 0.08
CA GLY A 12 3.63 -2.74 1.00
C GLY A 12 5.15 -2.86 0.79
N PHE A 13 5.90 -2.11 1.59
CA PHE A 13 7.36 -2.20 1.63
C PHE A 13 7.79 -3.61 2.05
N ALA A 14 8.86 -4.13 1.47
CA ALA A 14 9.37 -5.49 1.65
C ALA A 14 8.42 -6.61 1.18
N GLY A 15 7.27 -6.28 0.62
CA GLY A 15 6.25 -7.20 0.19
C GLY A 15 6.34 -7.66 -1.26
N GLY A 16 5.25 -8.23 -1.74
CA GLY A 16 5.05 -8.69 -3.11
C GLY A 16 3.58 -9.00 -3.35
N THR A 17 3.25 -9.62 -4.50
CA THR A 17 1.88 -10.04 -4.81
C THR A 17 1.31 -10.95 -3.72
N TYR A 18 2.12 -11.80 -3.12
CA TYR A 18 1.71 -12.71 -2.04
C TYR A 18 1.10 -12.02 -0.81
N ASP A 19 1.40 -10.75 -0.55
CA ASP A 19 0.79 -10.00 0.55
C ASP A 19 -0.67 -9.65 0.29
N MET A 20 -1.08 -9.65 -0.96
CA MET A 20 -2.41 -9.26 -1.41
C MET A 20 -3.20 -10.42 -2.03
N GLU A 21 -2.61 -11.62 -2.10
CA GLU A 21 -3.17 -12.81 -2.74
C GLU A 21 -4.57 -13.16 -2.20
N SER A 22 -4.75 -13.10 -0.90
CA SER A 22 -6.04 -13.36 -0.24
C SER A 22 -7.12 -12.37 -0.70
N LEU A 23 -6.78 -11.09 -0.86
CA LEU A 23 -7.68 -10.08 -1.39
C LEU A 23 -7.92 -10.30 -2.88
N ALA A 24 -6.87 -10.56 -3.67
CA ALA A 24 -6.96 -10.82 -5.11
C ALA A 24 -7.94 -11.97 -5.38
N TRP A 25 -7.76 -13.10 -4.71
CA TRP A 25 -8.64 -14.27 -4.85
C TRP A 25 -10.10 -13.98 -4.50
N ARG A 26 -10.37 -13.12 -3.51
CA ARG A 26 -11.75 -12.72 -3.17
C ARG A 26 -12.36 -11.80 -4.24
N LEU A 27 -11.58 -10.87 -4.76
CA LEU A 27 -12.04 -9.94 -5.78
C LEU A 27 -12.27 -10.62 -7.14
N GLU A 28 -11.48 -11.63 -7.50
CA GLU A 28 -11.61 -12.41 -8.73
C GLU A 28 -12.95 -13.15 -8.82
N LYS A 29 -13.58 -13.43 -7.67
CA LYS A 29 -14.93 -13.99 -7.64
C LYS A 29 -16.01 -13.00 -8.11
N CYS A 30 -15.68 -11.72 -8.19
CA CYS A 30 -16.59 -10.69 -8.67
C CYS A 30 -16.54 -10.63 -10.21
N LEU A 31 -17.60 -11.10 -10.86
CA LEU A 31 -17.67 -11.21 -12.33
C LEU A 31 -17.56 -9.88 -13.11
N THR A 32 -17.53 -8.76 -12.42
CA THR A 32 -17.45 -7.42 -13.02
C THR A 32 -16.10 -6.74 -12.85
N LEU A 33 -15.16 -7.40 -12.16
CA LEU A 33 -13.84 -6.88 -11.86
C LEU A 33 -12.76 -7.76 -12.49
N ASP A 34 -11.78 -7.13 -13.11
CA ASP A 34 -10.54 -7.77 -13.55
C ASP A 34 -9.44 -7.33 -12.57
N VAL A 35 -8.82 -8.29 -11.89
CA VAL A 35 -7.84 -8.03 -10.83
C VAL A 35 -6.43 -8.07 -11.41
N TYR A 36 -5.64 -7.08 -11.06
CA TYR A 36 -4.25 -6.95 -11.49
C TYR A 36 -3.36 -6.70 -10.28
N GLU A 37 -2.35 -7.50 -10.16
CA GLU A 37 -1.32 -7.38 -9.13
C GLU A 37 0.08 -7.43 -9.75
N PHE A 38 1.04 -6.85 -9.10
CA PHE A 38 2.43 -6.82 -9.55
C PHE A 38 3.36 -6.64 -8.37
N THR A 39 4.60 -7.07 -8.54
CA THR A 39 5.65 -6.81 -7.57
C THR A 39 6.45 -5.58 -7.98
N LEU A 40 6.63 -4.63 -7.06
CA LEU A 40 7.44 -3.44 -7.25
C LEU A 40 8.92 -3.82 -7.44
N PRO A 41 9.70 -3.06 -8.23
CA PRO A 41 11.12 -3.30 -8.41
C PRO A 41 11.86 -3.41 -7.06
N GLY A 42 12.78 -4.36 -6.96
CA GLY A 42 13.55 -4.63 -5.75
C GLY A 42 12.78 -5.26 -4.59
N HIS A 43 11.51 -5.67 -4.81
CA HIS A 43 10.66 -6.33 -3.82
C HIS A 43 10.40 -7.80 -4.20
N GLY A 44 9.73 -8.54 -3.32
CA GLY A 44 9.40 -9.95 -3.53
C GLY A 44 10.49 -10.91 -3.07
N TYR A 45 10.30 -12.20 -3.35
CA TYR A 45 11.18 -13.29 -2.86
C TYR A 45 12.63 -13.22 -3.36
N ARG A 46 12.88 -12.54 -4.47
CA ARG A 46 14.22 -12.43 -5.11
C ARG A 46 14.71 -10.99 -5.13
N SER A 47 14.49 -10.25 -4.08
CA SER A 47 14.88 -8.85 -3.97
C SER A 47 16.40 -8.70 -3.84
N SER A 48 17.13 -8.82 -4.94
CA SER A 48 18.57 -8.54 -4.99
C SER A 48 18.90 -7.16 -5.55
N ASP A 49 17.93 -6.50 -6.17
CA ASP A 49 18.15 -5.26 -6.89
C ASP A 49 17.92 -4.05 -6.00
N MET A 50 18.88 -3.13 -5.99
CA MET A 50 18.74 -1.84 -5.34
C MET A 50 17.82 -0.95 -6.18
N SER A 51 16.53 -0.97 -5.87
CA SER A 51 15.56 -0.07 -6.50
C SER A 51 15.30 1.16 -5.63
N ASN A 52 14.87 2.23 -6.26
CA ASN A 52 14.58 3.50 -5.60
C ASN A 52 13.10 3.88 -5.71
N CYS A 53 12.70 4.86 -4.92
CA CYS A 53 11.29 5.28 -4.86
C CYS A 53 10.75 5.84 -6.20
N ARG A 54 11.62 6.35 -7.07
CA ARG A 54 11.21 6.83 -8.41
C ARG A 54 10.83 5.66 -9.30
N GLU A 55 11.57 4.54 -9.21
CA GLU A 55 11.28 3.32 -9.96
C GLU A 55 9.98 2.67 -9.48
N TRP A 56 9.69 2.69 -8.18
CA TRP A 56 8.42 2.20 -7.66
C TRP A 56 7.23 2.99 -8.20
N ILE A 57 7.33 4.33 -8.14
CA ILE A 57 6.31 5.23 -8.70
C ILE A 57 6.18 5.04 -10.21
N LYS A 58 7.30 4.94 -10.94
CA LYS A 58 7.30 4.72 -12.38
C LYS A 58 6.61 3.40 -12.73
N CYS A 59 6.98 2.32 -12.07
CA CYS A 59 6.37 1.01 -12.27
C CYS A 59 4.85 1.04 -12.04
N ALA A 60 4.39 1.65 -10.96
CA ALA A 60 2.95 1.78 -10.69
C ALA A 60 2.24 2.62 -11.76
N CYS A 61 2.85 3.70 -12.25
CA CYS A 61 2.32 4.49 -13.35
C CYS A 61 2.22 3.67 -14.64
N GLU A 62 3.26 2.93 -15.00
CA GLU A 62 3.29 2.05 -16.20
C GLU A 62 2.19 0.98 -16.13
N LYS A 63 1.90 0.44 -14.92
CA LYS A 63 0.79 -0.49 -14.75
C LYS A 63 -0.57 0.16 -15.01
N VAL A 64 -0.80 1.37 -14.50
CA VAL A 64 -2.03 2.12 -14.81
C VAL A 64 -2.12 2.42 -16.29
N GLU A 65 -1.05 2.87 -16.93
CA GLU A 65 -0.99 3.17 -18.36
C GLU A 65 -1.27 1.90 -19.22
N THR A 66 -0.75 0.75 -18.79
CA THR A 66 -1.06 -0.55 -19.42
C THR A 66 -2.56 -0.86 -19.33
N LEU A 67 -3.18 -0.68 -18.17
CA LEU A 67 -4.63 -0.91 -18.02
C LEU A 67 -5.44 0.03 -18.92
N ILE A 68 -5.04 1.29 -19.00
CA ILE A 68 -5.67 2.27 -19.91
C ILE A 68 -5.53 1.82 -21.38
N SER A 69 -4.35 1.32 -21.77
CA SER A 69 -4.13 0.80 -23.14
C SER A 69 -4.97 -0.44 -23.46
N TYR A 70 -5.36 -1.21 -22.45
CA TYR A 70 -6.32 -2.32 -22.56
C TYR A 70 -7.78 -1.87 -22.65
N GLY A 71 -8.03 -0.54 -22.60
CA GLY A 71 -9.34 0.06 -22.72
C GLY A 71 -10.10 0.23 -21.40
N TYR A 72 -9.45 0.05 -20.23
CA TYR A 72 -10.08 0.33 -18.95
C TYR A 72 -10.17 1.85 -18.72
N ASN A 73 -11.39 2.33 -18.53
CA ASN A 73 -11.70 3.73 -18.18
C ASN A 73 -12.23 3.86 -16.74
N ASP A 74 -12.38 2.74 -16.05
CA ASP A 74 -12.90 2.63 -14.68
C ASP A 74 -11.95 1.72 -13.90
N ILE A 75 -10.91 2.32 -13.32
CA ILE A 75 -9.85 1.64 -12.58
C ILE A 75 -10.00 1.96 -11.10
N TYR A 76 -9.99 0.92 -10.28
CA TYR A 76 -9.92 1.01 -8.83
C TYR A 76 -8.49 0.68 -8.38
N VAL A 77 -8.00 1.36 -7.38
CA VAL A 77 -6.65 1.10 -6.84
C VAL A 77 -6.75 0.75 -5.38
N VAL A 78 -6.13 -0.36 -5.01
CA VAL A 78 -5.98 -0.77 -3.60
C VAL A 78 -4.50 -0.69 -3.25
N GLY A 79 -4.16 0.04 -2.19
CA GLY A 79 -2.78 0.15 -1.72
C GLY A 79 -2.63 -0.25 -0.26
N HIS A 80 -1.69 -1.14 0.03
CA HIS A 80 -1.33 -1.53 1.37
C HIS A 80 -0.05 -0.81 1.83
N SER A 81 -0.05 -0.24 3.03
CA SER A 81 1.15 0.34 3.65
C SER A 81 1.83 1.38 2.73
N MET A 82 3.08 1.13 2.31
CA MET A 82 3.79 1.91 1.29
C MET A 82 2.99 2.00 -0.02
N GLY A 83 2.35 0.91 -0.44
CA GLY A 83 1.47 0.90 -1.61
C GLY A 83 0.31 1.88 -1.49
N GLY A 84 -0.12 2.22 -0.28
CA GLY A 84 -1.11 3.27 -0.02
C GLY A 84 -0.60 4.67 -0.40
N VAL A 85 0.67 4.97 -0.16
CA VAL A 85 1.31 6.22 -0.60
C VAL A 85 1.33 6.30 -2.13
N ILE A 86 1.73 5.19 -2.77
CA ILE A 86 1.78 5.07 -4.24
C ILE A 86 0.36 5.17 -4.85
N ALA A 87 -0.62 4.49 -4.25
CA ALA A 87 -2.01 4.51 -4.68
C ALA A 87 -2.61 5.93 -4.68
N THR A 88 -2.36 6.72 -3.64
CA THR A 88 -2.80 8.11 -3.61
C THR A 88 -2.16 8.95 -4.70
N TYR A 89 -0.86 8.73 -4.98
CA TYR A 89 -0.17 9.46 -6.05
C TYR A 89 -0.77 9.15 -7.42
N VAL A 90 -0.93 7.87 -7.79
CA VAL A 90 -1.50 7.50 -9.10
C VAL A 90 -2.94 7.99 -9.23
N ALA A 91 -3.73 7.99 -8.14
CA ALA A 91 -5.09 8.53 -8.13
C ALA A 91 -5.16 10.04 -8.39
N THR A 92 -4.09 10.77 -8.11
CA THR A 92 -4.02 12.20 -8.45
C THR A 92 -3.56 12.47 -9.88
N LYS A 93 -2.94 11.48 -10.52
CA LYS A 93 -2.33 11.61 -11.85
C LYS A 93 -3.25 11.14 -12.98
N TYR A 94 -4.03 10.09 -12.75
CA TYR A 94 -4.84 9.45 -13.80
C TYR A 94 -6.33 9.61 -13.53
N LYS A 95 -7.06 10.21 -14.48
CA LYS A 95 -8.52 10.42 -14.42
C LYS A 95 -9.33 9.12 -14.54
N GLU A 96 -8.71 8.08 -15.06
CA GLU A 96 -9.27 6.72 -15.20
C GLU A 96 -9.39 6.02 -13.84
N ILE A 97 -8.65 6.48 -12.82
CA ILE A 97 -8.80 5.99 -11.46
C ILE A 97 -10.06 6.63 -10.84
N LYS A 98 -11.04 5.78 -10.52
CA LYS A 98 -12.35 6.20 -10.01
C LYS A 98 -12.53 6.01 -8.52
N LYS A 99 -11.82 5.05 -7.92
CA LYS A 99 -11.90 4.76 -6.48
C LYS A 99 -10.56 4.33 -5.93
N VAL A 100 -10.33 4.65 -4.67
CA VAL A 100 -9.13 4.25 -3.93
C VAL A 100 -9.53 3.53 -2.64
N VAL A 101 -8.86 2.43 -2.36
CA VAL A 101 -8.92 1.75 -1.06
C VAL A 101 -7.52 1.69 -0.48
N LEU A 102 -7.37 2.09 0.76
CA LEU A 102 -6.10 2.08 1.47
C LEU A 102 -6.19 1.18 2.71
N ALA A 103 -5.23 0.30 2.86
CA ALA A 103 -5.07 -0.54 4.03
C ALA A 103 -3.78 -0.16 4.76
N ALA A 104 -3.89 0.29 6.01
CA ALA A 104 -2.77 0.75 6.83
C ALA A 104 -1.80 1.69 6.08
N PRO A 105 -2.26 2.79 5.44
CA PRO A 105 -1.44 3.61 4.56
C PRO A 105 -0.28 4.28 5.31
N ALA A 106 0.96 4.07 4.87
CA ALA A 106 2.18 4.46 5.59
C ALA A 106 2.58 5.93 5.36
N PHE A 107 1.67 6.88 5.61
CA PHE A 107 2.01 8.32 5.60
C PHE A 107 2.66 8.78 6.90
N LYS A 108 2.47 8.02 7.99
CA LYS A 108 3.23 8.11 9.24
C LYS A 108 3.66 6.70 9.62
N TYR A 109 4.80 6.56 10.26
CA TYR A 109 5.33 5.27 10.70
C TYR A 109 6.08 5.45 12.03
N ILE A 110 6.19 4.39 12.82
CA ILE A 110 6.72 4.49 14.20
C ILE A 110 8.16 5.04 14.24
N ALA A 111 8.99 4.67 13.27
CA ALA A 111 10.36 5.18 13.18
C ALA A 111 10.48 6.71 13.00
N GLU A 112 9.37 7.42 12.75
CA GLU A 112 9.35 8.88 12.65
C GLU A 112 9.52 9.58 14.02
N LYS A 113 9.19 8.89 15.12
CA LYS A 113 9.27 9.44 16.49
C LYS A 113 10.60 9.19 17.18
N GLU A 114 11.41 8.27 16.71
CA GLU A 114 12.69 7.93 17.33
C GLU A 114 13.78 7.92 16.25
N ASN A 115 14.97 8.45 16.57
CA ASN A 115 16.15 8.30 15.72
C ASN A 115 16.38 6.81 15.45
N PHE A 116 15.99 6.38 14.24
CA PHE A 116 15.98 4.97 13.85
C PHE A 116 17.41 4.42 13.90
N SER A 117 17.70 3.63 14.93
CA SER A 117 18.96 2.91 15.09
C SER A 117 18.73 1.44 14.71
N LEU A 118 19.52 0.91 13.80
CA LEU A 118 19.50 -0.50 13.36
C LEU A 118 19.58 -1.51 14.53
N LYS A 119 20.15 -1.12 15.68
CA LYS A 119 20.17 -1.95 16.89
C LYS A 119 18.79 -2.15 17.52
N LYS A 120 17.84 -1.23 17.32
CA LYS A 120 16.47 -1.36 17.81
C LYS A 120 15.58 -2.22 16.92
N THR A 121 15.95 -2.38 15.64
CA THR A 121 15.18 -3.17 14.67
C THR A 121 15.03 -4.63 15.10
N ASN A 122 16.08 -5.22 15.68
CA ASN A 122 16.04 -6.61 16.16
C ASN A 122 15.06 -6.80 17.34
N ASN A 123 14.91 -5.81 18.20
CA ASN A 123 13.97 -5.87 19.33
C ASN A 123 12.52 -5.69 18.84
N ILE A 124 12.29 -4.77 17.91
CA ILE A 124 10.97 -4.55 17.30
C ILE A 124 10.47 -5.83 16.63
N ILE A 125 11.34 -6.58 15.99
CA ILE A 125 11.04 -7.82 15.28
C ILE A 125 10.60 -8.93 16.24
N ASN A 126 11.29 -9.07 17.39
CA ASN A 126 11.01 -10.11 18.38
C ASN A 126 9.74 -9.81 19.20
N ASP A 127 9.47 -8.53 19.45
CA ASP A 127 8.36 -8.10 20.31
C ASP A 127 7.01 -8.01 19.57
N TYR A 128 7.00 -7.90 18.24
CA TYR A 128 5.79 -7.54 17.48
C TYR A 128 5.21 -8.63 16.57
N GLY A 129 5.73 -9.87 16.61
CA GLY A 129 5.11 -11.00 15.91
C GLY A 129 4.91 -10.79 14.41
N LEU A 130 5.80 -10.03 13.77
CA LEU A 130 5.80 -9.85 12.33
C LEU A 130 5.84 -11.21 11.65
N SER A 131 5.04 -11.41 10.60
CA SER A 131 5.04 -12.68 9.89
C SER A 131 6.47 -13.03 9.51
N GLU A 132 6.85 -14.30 9.65
CA GLU A 132 8.20 -14.79 9.33
C GLU A 132 8.62 -14.44 7.90
N ILE A 133 7.63 -14.35 7.00
CA ILE A 133 7.82 -13.96 5.61
C ILE A 133 8.24 -12.49 5.52
N TRP A 134 7.56 -11.60 6.24
CA TRP A 134 7.89 -10.17 6.25
C TRP A 134 9.27 -9.92 6.85
N PHE A 135 9.60 -10.63 7.93
CA PHE A 135 10.94 -10.60 8.53
C PHE A 135 12.03 -11.06 7.57
N ARG A 136 11.83 -12.18 6.87
CA ARG A 136 12.76 -12.68 5.86
C ARG A 136 12.95 -11.70 4.70
N CYS A 137 11.91 -10.98 4.29
CA CYS A 137 11.99 -9.96 3.26
C CYS A 137 12.75 -8.73 3.76
N LEU A 138 12.44 -8.24 4.97
CA LEU A 138 13.11 -7.09 5.58
C LEU A 138 14.60 -7.33 5.81
N SER A 139 14.98 -8.52 6.29
CA SER A 139 16.38 -8.88 6.54
C SER A 139 17.21 -8.99 5.26
N LYS A 140 16.56 -9.15 4.11
CA LYS A 140 17.20 -9.22 2.79
C LYS A 140 17.25 -7.89 2.06
N LEU A 141 16.46 -6.89 2.51
CA LEU A 141 16.46 -5.58 1.88
C LEU A 141 17.71 -4.79 2.26
N PRO A 142 18.37 -4.19 1.27
CA PRO A 142 19.47 -3.28 1.55
C PRO A 142 18.99 -2.07 2.37
N ILE A 143 19.85 -1.55 3.26
CA ILE A 143 19.59 -0.29 4.02
C ILE A 143 19.17 0.84 3.09
N HIS A 144 19.70 0.86 1.86
CA HIS A 144 19.31 1.78 0.81
C HIS A 144 17.79 1.77 0.56
N SER A 145 17.17 0.60 0.46
CA SER A 145 15.71 0.50 0.19
C SER A 145 14.88 1.09 1.32
N LEU A 146 15.31 0.96 2.57
CA LEU A 146 14.65 1.60 3.71
C LEU A 146 14.74 3.13 3.62
N ASN A 147 15.91 3.66 3.24
CA ASN A 147 16.07 5.10 3.02
C ASN A 147 15.17 5.59 1.88
N GLU A 148 15.06 4.83 0.79
CA GLU A 148 14.16 5.15 -0.32
C GLU A 148 12.68 5.14 0.09
N PHE A 149 12.27 4.23 0.99
CA PHE A 149 10.94 4.27 1.58
C PHE A 149 10.70 5.58 2.36
N VAL A 150 11.64 6.01 3.19
CA VAL A 150 11.55 7.28 3.92
C VAL A 150 11.47 8.46 2.96
N ILE A 151 12.27 8.45 1.89
CA ILE A 151 12.24 9.47 0.83
C ILE A 151 10.87 9.48 0.14
N LEU A 152 10.31 8.32 -0.19
CA LEU A 152 8.98 8.19 -0.77
C LEU A 152 7.93 8.88 0.10
N VAL A 153 7.87 8.50 1.37
CA VAL A 153 6.86 9.04 2.31
C VAL A 153 6.98 10.55 2.41
N LYS A 154 8.19 11.08 2.66
CA LYS A 154 8.44 12.53 2.75
C LYS A 154 8.05 13.27 1.48
N LYS A 155 8.42 12.73 0.32
CA LYS A 155 8.15 13.37 -0.98
C LYS A 155 6.68 13.41 -1.35
N TYR A 156 5.93 12.38 -0.98
CA TYR A 156 4.53 12.21 -1.38
C TYR A 156 3.55 12.39 -0.22
N GLN A 157 4.00 12.82 0.96
CA GLN A 157 3.13 13.00 2.13
C GLN A 157 1.93 13.90 1.89
N ASP A 158 2.03 14.87 0.99
CA ASP A 158 0.94 15.81 0.67
C ASP A 158 0.02 15.35 -0.47
N THR A 159 0.26 14.17 -1.05
CA THR A 159 -0.62 13.63 -2.11
C THR A 159 -2.07 13.44 -1.66
N PRO A 160 -2.38 13.02 -0.42
CA PRO A 160 -3.76 12.93 0.03
C PRO A 160 -4.55 14.22 -0.15
N LYS A 161 -3.93 15.38 0.06
CA LYS A 161 -4.57 16.70 -0.12
C LYS A 161 -5.09 16.97 -1.54
N LYS A 162 -4.67 16.15 -2.51
CA LYS A 162 -5.04 16.27 -3.93
C LYS A 162 -6.07 15.22 -4.37
N VAL A 163 -6.30 14.17 -3.57
CA VAL A 163 -7.24 13.10 -3.88
C VAL A 163 -8.68 13.63 -3.81
N LYS A 164 -9.42 13.46 -4.91
CA LYS A 164 -10.82 13.91 -5.06
C LYS A 164 -11.79 12.75 -5.30
N VAL A 165 -11.29 11.60 -5.73
CA VAL A 165 -12.10 10.40 -5.99
C VAL A 165 -12.55 9.75 -4.69
N PRO A 166 -13.65 8.99 -4.68
CA PRO A 166 -14.08 8.21 -3.53
C PRO A 166 -12.95 7.38 -2.92
N ILE A 167 -12.82 7.42 -1.60
CA ILE A 167 -11.74 6.75 -0.89
C ILE A 167 -12.23 6.06 0.39
N LEU A 168 -11.80 4.83 0.58
CA LEU A 168 -12.03 4.06 1.79
C LEU A 168 -10.68 3.68 2.41
N ILE A 169 -10.56 3.89 3.71
CA ILE A 169 -9.33 3.65 4.47
C ILE A 169 -9.64 2.62 5.55
N PHE A 170 -8.84 1.58 5.62
CA PHE A 170 -8.84 0.60 6.71
C PHE A 170 -7.59 0.78 7.55
N GLN A 171 -7.76 0.79 8.88
CA GLN A 171 -6.66 0.92 9.82
C GLN A 171 -6.82 -0.06 10.97
N GLY A 172 -5.82 -0.91 11.18
CA GLY A 172 -5.76 -1.81 12.33
C GLY A 172 -5.48 -1.05 13.63
N LEU A 173 -6.23 -1.32 14.69
CA LEU A 173 -5.98 -0.71 16.00
C LEU A 173 -4.79 -1.35 16.73
N LYS A 174 -4.38 -2.55 16.31
CA LYS A 174 -3.19 -3.26 16.82
C LYS A 174 -2.02 -3.17 15.84
N ASP A 175 -2.05 -2.16 14.93
CA ASP A 175 -0.96 -1.92 13.98
C ASP A 175 0.25 -1.33 14.72
N ASP A 176 1.32 -2.10 14.77
CA ASP A 176 2.57 -1.81 15.46
C ASP A 176 3.63 -1.16 14.55
N ILE A 177 3.35 -1.04 13.25
CA ILE A 177 4.25 -0.47 12.24
C ILE A 177 3.76 0.91 11.80
N VAL A 178 2.48 1.00 11.44
CA VAL A 178 1.84 2.24 10.98
C VAL A 178 0.82 2.69 12.01
N PRO A 179 1.07 3.79 12.73
CA PRO A 179 0.19 4.25 13.79
C PRO A 179 -1.19 4.65 13.22
N VAL A 180 -2.23 4.49 14.04
CA VAL A 180 -3.63 4.83 13.70
C VAL A 180 -3.75 6.26 13.15
N THR A 181 -2.94 7.18 13.68
CA THR A 181 -2.86 8.58 13.22
C THR A 181 -2.47 8.73 11.75
N SER A 182 -1.94 7.68 11.10
CA SER A 182 -1.65 7.70 9.67
C SER A 182 -2.91 7.60 8.81
N GLY A 183 -3.82 6.68 9.15
CA GLY A 183 -5.14 6.61 8.50
C GLY A 183 -5.96 7.87 8.73
N GLU A 184 -5.93 8.41 9.95
CA GLU A 184 -6.58 9.68 10.30
C GLU A 184 -6.01 10.86 9.52
N TYR A 185 -4.69 10.92 9.35
CA TYR A 185 -4.06 11.95 8.53
C TYR A 185 -4.59 11.94 7.10
N VAL A 186 -4.66 10.76 6.48
CA VAL A 186 -5.20 10.62 5.12
C VAL A 186 -6.66 11.05 5.09
N PHE A 187 -7.50 10.52 5.99
CA PHE A 187 -8.93 10.83 6.06
C PHE A 187 -9.18 12.34 6.18
N ASN A 188 -8.43 13.02 7.04
CA ASN A 188 -8.57 14.45 7.26
C ASN A 188 -8.00 15.31 6.11
N SER A 189 -7.03 14.77 5.35
CA SER A 189 -6.34 15.50 4.29
C SER A 189 -7.04 15.42 2.94
N VAL A 190 -7.74 14.32 2.62
CA VAL A 190 -8.33 14.13 1.30
C VAL A 190 -9.48 15.11 1.02
N LYS A 191 -9.58 15.53 -0.24
CA LYS A 191 -10.64 16.42 -0.74
C LYS A 191 -11.85 15.68 -1.30
N SER A 192 -11.85 14.36 -1.22
CA SER A 192 -12.99 13.55 -1.62
C SER A 192 -14.22 13.89 -0.79
N LYS A 193 -15.39 13.99 -1.46
CA LYS A 193 -16.69 14.12 -0.81
C LYS A 193 -17.21 12.78 -0.27
N GLU A 194 -16.77 11.69 -0.87
CA GLU A 194 -17.09 10.31 -0.48
C GLU A 194 -15.85 9.69 0.14
N LYS A 195 -15.75 9.73 1.46
CA LYS A 195 -14.62 9.18 2.20
C LYS A 195 -15.05 8.41 3.43
N GLY A 196 -14.38 7.31 3.73
CA GLY A 196 -14.59 6.50 4.91
C GLY A 196 -13.28 6.13 5.59
N LEU A 197 -13.31 6.02 6.91
CA LEU A 197 -12.23 5.44 7.72
C LEU A 197 -12.84 4.36 8.60
N VAL A 198 -12.35 3.13 8.44
CA VAL A 198 -12.80 1.95 9.18
C VAL A 198 -11.66 1.48 10.06
N TYR A 199 -11.93 1.38 11.35
CA TYR A 199 -11.01 0.78 12.30
C TYR A 199 -11.28 -0.71 12.45
N LEU A 200 -10.21 -1.50 12.40
CA LEU A 200 -10.24 -2.94 12.58
C LEU A 200 -9.65 -3.26 13.97
N GLU A 201 -10.52 -3.54 14.94
CA GLU A 201 -10.17 -3.64 16.37
C GLU A 201 -9.08 -4.67 16.67
N ASN A 202 -9.09 -5.79 15.97
CA ASN A 202 -8.16 -6.91 16.20
C ASN A 202 -7.08 -7.07 15.12
N SER A 203 -7.04 -6.18 14.11
CA SER A 203 -6.05 -6.24 13.06
C SER A 203 -4.75 -5.53 13.44
N ASN A 204 -3.65 -6.21 13.14
CA ASN A 204 -2.31 -5.64 13.10
C ASN A 204 -2.05 -4.99 11.71
N HIS A 205 -0.77 -4.73 11.37
CA HIS A 205 -0.39 -4.15 10.09
C HIS A 205 -0.79 -5.00 8.89
N ASN A 206 -0.82 -6.33 9.04
CA ASN A 206 -1.10 -7.27 7.97
C ASN A 206 -2.61 -7.51 7.78
N ILE A 207 -3.33 -6.48 7.34
CA ILE A 207 -4.80 -6.43 7.27
C ILE A 207 -5.37 -7.56 6.40
N PHE A 208 -4.69 -7.93 5.31
CA PHE A 208 -5.22 -8.91 4.34
C PHE A 208 -4.95 -10.37 4.71
N ASN A 209 -3.97 -10.63 5.58
CA ASN A 209 -3.56 -11.97 5.98
C ASN A 209 -3.63 -12.19 7.49
N GLY A 210 -4.33 -11.31 8.22
CA GLY A 210 -4.50 -11.37 9.66
C GLY A 210 -5.67 -12.26 10.12
N PRO A 211 -5.84 -12.45 11.44
CA PRO A 211 -6.85 -13.35 12.02
C PRO A 211 -8.31 -12.90 11.81
N GLN A 212 -8.56 -11.74 11.26
CA GLN A 212 -9.90 -11.20 10.97
C GLN A 212 -10.34 -11.37 9.51
N GLN A 213 -9.84 -12.38 8.82
CA GLN A 213 -10.35 -12.76 7.50
C GLN A 213 -11.71 -13.46 7.64
N GLY A 214 -12.73 -12.74 8.02
CA GLY A 214 -14.08 -13.23 8.15
C GLY A 214 -15.05 -12.45 7.25
#